data_02291dae99d0cbd5a69d2dc8ad7e6388
#
_entry.id   02291dae99d0cbd5a69d2dc8ad7e6388
#
_cell.length_a   1.000
_cell.length_b   1.000
_cell.length_c   1.000
_cell.angle_alpha   90.00
_cell.angle_beta   90.00
_cell.angle_gamma   90.00
#
_symmetry.space_group_name_H-M   'P 1'
#
loop_
_entity.id
_entity.type
_entity.pdbx_description
1 polymer ?
#
loop_
_entity_poly.entity_id
_entity_poly.type
_entity_poly.pdbx_seq_one_letter_code
_entity_poly.pdbx_strand_id
1 'polypeptide(L)'
;MKIQNRRLFLQSLAIGSLGLPFHFGISQEKSDSKRFQIGIQEYTFNRLLRSGKLKHLDYPAFVKKELEIEHVEYWSRPFEGKHRDKKFVVELKKRTLAEGIQNVLILVDEKHELDHEKKSERDLAVDLHKAWIDCAAHLGCSAIRVNCRMGGDPKENLERAVDGVGRLCEYAKHTPVKVVIEPHGRNSQNPDWLLAVMKELDHSHAGILPDFNNFGSYDRYGAVEKTLPFAPAVCAKALQFDEEGNETHTDYYKMLKIVYESDFAGVISIEFEGHGVDPILGSRLTKELILRGLKKARNS
;
A
#
# COMPACT_ATOMS: atom_id res chain seq x y z
N MET A 1 -34.02 59.80 5.24
CA MET A 1 -34.58 60.64 4.16
C MET A 1 -34.14 60.09 2.82
N LYS A 2 -35.11 59.55 2.04
CA LYS A 2 -35.20 59.34 0.57
C LYS A 2 -34.00 58.60 -0.12
N ILE A 3 -34.16 57.31 -0.52
CA ILE A 3 -34.84 56.78 -1.73
C ILE A 3 -34.24 57.35 -3.03
N GLN A 4 -33.61 56.52 -3.88
CA GLN A 4 -34.16 56.17 -5.18
C GLN A 4 -33.27 55.20 -5.99
N ASN A 5 -33.96 54.16 -6.44
CA ASN A 5 -33.64 53.24 -7.51
C ASN A 5 -33.18 53.90 -8.82
N ARG A 6 -32.42 53.14 -9.64
CA ARG A 6 -32.68 53.03 -11.09
C ARG A 6 -32.11 51.71 -11.67
N ARG A 7 -33.03 50.93 -12.18
CA ARG A 7 -32.85 49.87 -13.22
C ARG A 7 -32.59 50.51 -14.59
N LEU A 8 -32.08 49.69 -15.48
CA LEU A 8 -32.18 49.60 -16.96
C LEU A 8 -30.74 49.37 -17.53
N PHE A 9 -30.41 48.54 -18.53
CA PHE A 9 -31.15 47.87 -19.58
C PHE A 9 -30.24 46.81 -20.18
N LEU A 10 -30.82 45.66 -20.58
CA LEU A 10 -30.22 44.60 -21.38
C LEU A 10 -29.91 45.09 -22.82
N GLN A 11 -28.77 44.70 -23.34
CA GLN A 11 -28.67 44.41 -24.78
C GLN A 11 -27.66 43.31 -25.02
N SER A 12 -28.14 42.26 -25.69
CA SER A 12 -27.47 41.04 -26.14
C SER A 12 -26.49 41.37 -27.26
N LEU A 13 -25.30 40.82 -27.21
CA LEU A 13 -24.46 40.61 -28.40
C LEU A 13 -23.90 39.19 -28.30
N ALA A 14 -24.48 38.32 -29.11
CA ALA A 14 -23.95 36.99 -29.41
C ALA A 14 -22.74 37.14 -30.34
N ILE A 15 -21.58 36.79 -29.84
CA ILE A 15 -20.39 36.53 -30.66
C ILE A 15 -20.05 35.06 -30.47
N GLY A 16 -20.21 34.27 -31.51
CA GLY A 16 -19.79 32.89 -31.57
C GLY A 16 -18.28 32.77 -31.42
N SER A 17 -17.84 32.11 -30.42
CA SER A 17 -16.47 31.63 -30.28
C SER A 17 -16.44 30.13 -30.53
N LEU A 18 -15.78 29.74 -31.60
CA LEU A 18 -15.32 28.38 -31.88
C LEU A 18 -14.51 27.89 -30.64
N GLY A 19 -15.14 27.05 -29.82
CA GLY A 19 -14.50 26.42 -28.71
C GLY A 19 -13.55 25.31 -29.18
N LEU A 20 -12.27 25.52 -29.00
CA LEU A 20 -11.27 24.45 -29.06
C LEU A 20 -11.36 23.63 -27.77
N PRO A 21 -11.41 22.29 -27.86
CA PRO A 21 -11.44 21.45 -26.66
C PRO A 21 -10.02 21.18 -26.17
N PHE A 22 -9.45 22.08 -25.34
CA PHE A 22 -8.08 21.92 -24.84
C PHE A 22 -7.93 22.09 -23.32
N HIS A 23 -8.89 21.60 -22.49
CA HIS A 23 -8.74 21.72 -21.02
C HIS A 23 -9.09 20.46 -20.23
N PHE A 24 -9.44 19.34 -20.85
CA PHE A 24 -9.79 18.13 -20.10
C PHE A 24 -8.57 17.34 -19.56
N GLY A 25 -7.43 17.34 -20.26
CA GLY A 25 -6.27 16.50 -19.88
C GLY A 25 -5.56 16.92 -18.61
N ILE A 26 -5.36 18.23 -18.41
CA ILE A 26 -4.57 18.73 -17.26
C ILE A 26 -5.31 18.61 -15.92
N SER A 27 -6.63 18.75 -15.93
CA SER A 27 -7.45 18.61 -14.71
C SER A 27 -7.54 17.14 -14.26
N GLN A 28 -7.62 16.19 -15.20
CA GLN A 28 -7.70 14.78 -14.92
C GLN A 28 -6.35 14.21 -14.45
N GLU A 29 -5.23 14.62 -15.04
CA GLU A 29 -3.90 14.22 -14.56
C GLU A 29 -3.62 14.67 -13.13
N LYS A 30 -4.02 15.89 -12.78
CA LYS A 30 -3.94 16.39 -11.40
C LYS A 30 -4.88 15.64 -10.45
N SER A 31 -6.03 15.17 -10.93
CA SER A 31 -6.97 14.33 -10.17
C SER A 31 -6.37 12.96 -9.91
N ASP A 32 -5.80 12.30 -10.91
CA ASP A 32 -5.20 10.98 -10.79
C ASP A 32 -3.95 10.98 -9.89
N SER A 33 -3.10 12.01 -9.98
CA SER A 33 -1.93 12.17 -9.11
C SER A 33 -2.30 12.44 -7.64
N LYS A 34 -3.51 12.92 -7.37
CA LYS A 34 -4.06 13.03 -6.02
C LYS A 34 -4.69 11.72 -5.54
N ARG A 35 -5.21 10.91 -6.47
CA ARG A 35 -5.86 9.65 -6.17
C ARG A 35 -4.86 8.51 -5.95
N PHE A 36 -3.83 8.43 -6.79
CA PHE A 36 -2.82 7.38 -6.75
C PHE A 36 -1.44 7.96 -6.51
N GLN A 37 -0.75 7.49 -5.47
CA GLN A 37 0.64 7.78 -5.22
C GLN A 37 1.48 6.54 -5.49
N ILE A 38 2.70 6.71 -6.01
CA ILE A 38 3.64 5.61 -6.18
C ILE A 38 4.49 5.48 -4.94
N GLY A 39 4.45 4.32 -4.31
CA GLY A 39 5.30 3.96 -3.19
C GLY A 39 6.27 2.85 -3.52
N ILE A 40 7.11 2.49 -2.54
CA ILE A 40 8.02 1.37 -2.65
C ILE A 40 8.23 0.70 -1.31
N GLN A 41 8.29 -0.63 -1.33
CA GLN A 41 8.57 -1.47 -0.17
C GLN A 41 10.08 -1.68 0.00
N GLU A 42 10.57 -1.52 1.22
CA GLU A 42 11.99 -1.71 1.56
C GLU A 42 12.47 -3.15 1.27
N TYR A 43 11.55 -4.12 1.29
CA TYR A 43 11.87 -5.51 0.97
C TYR A 43 12.45 -5.68 -0.45
N THR A 44 12.08 -4.83 -1.40
CA THR A 44 12.69 -4.77 -2.74
C THR A 44 14.23 -4.74 -2.67
N PHE A 45 14.79 -4.08 -1.68
CA PHE A 45 16.23 -3.94 -1.47
C PHE A 45 16.82 -4.90 -0.44
N ASN A 46 16.09 -5.99 -0.11
CA ASN A 46 16.49 -6.94 0.92
C ASN A 46 17.93 -7.47 0.75
N ARG A 47 18.38 -7.66 -0.49
CA ARG A 47 19.77 -8.10 -0.79
C ARG A 47 20.81 -7.02 -0.48
N LEU A 48 20.50 -5.75 -0.76
CA LEU A 48 21.40 -4.63 -0.43
C LEU A 48 21.46 -4.40 1.09
N LEU A 49 20.34 -4.51 1.77
CA LEU A 49 20.24 -4.39 3.24
C LEU A 49 21.01 -5.52 3.93
N ARG A 50 20.77 -6.77 3.54
CA ARG A 50 21.45 -7.94 4.12
C ARG A 50 22.98 -7.95 3.88
N SER A 51 23.42 -7.39 2.75
CA SER A 51 24.86 -7.26 2.44
C SER A 51 25.51 -6.02 3.05
N GLY A 52 24.76 -5.17 3.74
CA GLY A 52 25.25 -3.90 4.31
C GLY A 52 25.55 -2.80 3.30
N LYS A 53 25.27 -3.02 2.01
CA LYS A 53 25.44 -2.00 0.96
C LYS A 53 24.41 -0.86 1.08
N LEU A 54 23.25 -1.13 1.66
CA LEU A 54 22.27 -0.14 2.05
C LEU A 54 22.01 -0.27 3.54
N LYS A 55 22.01 0.84 4.28
CA LYS A 55 21.62 0.87 5.68
C LYS A 55 20.16 1.30 5.80
N HIS A 56 19.44 0.74 6.74
CA HIS A 56 18.04 1.05 6.98
C HIS A 56 17.75 2.55 7.15
N LEU A 57 18.58 3.25 7.93
CA LEU A 57 18.45 4.70 8.13
C LEU A 57 18.71 5.54 6.85
N ASP A 58 19.41 4.99 5.87
CA ASP A 58 19.73 5.67 4.61
C ASP A 58 18.70 5.34 3.51
N TYR A 59 17.78 4.40 3.77
CA TYR A 59 16.76 3.96 2.82
C TYR A 59 15.89 5.10 2.26
N PRO A 60 15.38 6.06 3.07
CA PRO A 60 14.60 7.17 2.54
C PRO A 60 15.36 8.02 1.50
N ALA A 61 16.57 8.44 1.85
CA ALA A 61 17.42 9.23 0.95
C ALA A 61 17.81 8.46 -0.32
N PHE A 62 18.08 7.15 -0.17
CA PHE A 62 18.37 6.26 -1.29
C PHE A 62 17.20 6.17 -2.28
N VAL A 63 15.97 5.96 -1.80
CA VAL A 63 14.77 5.88 -2.63
C VAL A 63 14.51 7.20 -3.34
N LYS A 64 14.62 8.32 -2.63
CA LYS A 64 14.44 9.66 -3.22
C LYS A 64 15.43 9.90 -4.35
N LYS A 65 16.70 9.60 -4.11
CA LYS A 65 17.78 9.83 -5.06
C LYS A 65 17.70 8.92 -6.28
N GLU A 66 17.48 7.60 -6.08
CA GLU A 66 17.59 6.62 -7.16
C GLU A 66 16.29 6.46 -7.95
N LEU A 67 15.14 6.73 -7.35
CA LEU A 67 13.84 6.41 -7.92
C LEU A 67 12.89 7.61 -8.00
N GLU A 68 13.19 8.73 -7.34
CA GLU A 68 12.29 9.90 -7.25
C GLU A 68 10.89 9.48 -6.73
N ILE A 69 10.86 8.62 -5.71
CA ILE A 69 9.64 8.17 -5.03
C ILE A 69 9.59 8.84 -3.67
N GLU A 70 8.39 9.28 -3.26
CA GLU A 70 8.15 10.04 -2.03
C GLU A 70 7.34 9.26 -0.99
N HIS A 71 6.91 8.04 -1.29
CA HIS A 71 6.15 7.19 -0.38
C HIS A 71 6.91 5.89 -0.14
N VAL A 72 7.19 5.58 1.13
CA VAL A 72 7.97 4.39 1.49
C VAL A 72 7.24 3.51 2.47
N GLU A 73 7.45 2.22 2.31
CA GLU A 73 7.02 1.18 3.23
C GLU A 73 8.27 0.48 3.79
N TYR A 74 8.29 0.30 5.10
CA TYR A 74 9.42 -0.31 5.78
C TYR A 74 9.25 -1.82 5.92
N TRP A 75 10.36 -2.53 5.99
CA TRP A 75 10.41 -3.92 6.37
C TRP A 75 10.92 -4.08 7.82
N SER A 76 10.30 -4.93 8.61
CA SER A 76 10.62 -5.07 10.04
C SER A 76 12.04 -5.57 10.34
N ARG A 77 12.60 -6.41 9.47
CA ARG A 77 13.92 -7.03 9.70
C ARG A 77 15.08 -6.03 9.83
N PRO A 78 15.20 -4.98 8.99
CA PRO A 78 16.28 -4.00 9.11
C PRO A 78 16.26 -3.16 10.38
N PHE A 79 15.14 -3.14 11.11
CA PHE A 79 15.11 -2.48 12.42
C PHE A 79 15.98 -3.18 13.48
N GLU A 80 16.31 -4.47 13.28
CA GLU A 80 17.15 -5.24 14.22
C GLU A 80 16.70 -5.13 15.70
N GLY A 81 15.39 -5.11 15.94
CA GLY A 81 14.79 -4.94 17.26
C GLY A 81 14.69 -3.49 17.77
N LYS A 82 15.23 -2.51 17.03
CA LYS A 82 15.23 -1.09 17.42
C LYS A 82 13.89 -0.37 17.23
N HIS A 83 12.85 -1.08 16.77
CA HIS A 83 11.49 -0.52 16.66
C HIS A 83 10.93 -0.02 18.03
N ARG A 84 11.49 -0.50 19.14
CA ARG A 84 11.17 -0.03 20.50
C ARG A 84 12.09 1.09 21.01
N ASP A 85 13.19 1.38 20.32
CA ASP A 85 14.11 2.45 20.64
C ASP A 85 13.59 3.79 20.08
N LYS A 86 13.04 4.61 20.96
CA LYS A 86 12.50 5.93 20.61
C LYS A 86 13.52 6.83 19.88
N LYS A 87 14.82 6.76 20.25
CA LYS A 87 15.84 7.59 19.60
C LYS A 87 16.05 7.16 18.16
N PHE A 88 16.07 5.85 17.93
CA PHE A 88 16.20 5.30 16.59
C PHE A 88 15.00 5.66 15.71
N VAL A 89 13.76 5.49 16.22
CA VAL A 89 12.54 5.81 15.48
C VAL A 89 12.44 7.30 15.17
N VAL A 90 12.80 8.17 16.11
CA VAL A 90 12.86 9.63 15.91
C VAL A 90 13.90 10.00 14.85
N GLU A 91 15.08 9.37 14.85
CA GLU A 91 16.12 9.62 13.84
C GLU A 91 15.64 9.18 12.44
N LEU A 92 15.01 8.01 12.32
CA LEU A 92 14.44 7.55 11.05
C LEU A 92 13.38 8.53 10.53
N LYS A 93 12.46 8.97 11.40
CA LYS A 93 11.44 9.97 11.05
C LYS A 93 12.05 11.29 10.60
N LYS A 94 13.09 11.76 11.29
CA LYS A 94 13.81 12.98 10.92
C LYS A 94 14.40 12.89 9.52
N ARG A 95 14.99 11.74 9.18
CA ARG A 95 15.56 11.50 7.84
C ARG A 95 14.49 11.48 6.75
N THR A 96 13.35 10.85 6.97
CA THR A 96 12.24 10.87 6.01
C THR A 96 11.71 12.27 5.77
N LEU A 97 11.52 13.04 6.84
CA LEU A 97 11.07 14.43 6.73
C LEU A 97 12.09 15.31 5.97
N ALA A 98 13.38 15.11 6.18
CA ALA A 98 14.43 15.87 5.49
C ALA A 98 14.42 15.63 3.97
N GLU A 99 14.02 14.44 3.53
CA GLU A 99 13.90 14.07 2.12
C GLU A 99 12.50 14.35 1.52
N GLY A 100 11.56 14.89 2.31
CA GLY A 100 10.18 15.09 1.88
C GLY A 100 9.41 13.78 1.67
N ILE A 101 9.83 12.70 2.34
CA ILE A 101 9.25 11.36 2.20
C ILE A 101 8.11 11.16 3.19
N GLN A 102 7.05 10.49 2.71
CA GLN A 102 5.92 10.04 3.52
C GLN A 102 6.06 8.55 3.84
N ASN A 103 5.92 8.22 5.13
CA ASN A 103 5.92 6.84 5.61
C ASN A 103 4.51 6.26 5.48
N VAL A 104 4.36 5.13 4.79
CA VAL A 104 3.05 4.53 4.46
C VAL A 104 2.69 3.44 5.46
N LEU A 105 3.50 2.39 5.54
CA LEU A 105 3.28 1.27 6.46
C LEU A 105 4.60 0.56 6.83
N ILE A 106 4.50 -0.37 7.78
CA ILE A 106 5.58 -1.30 8.12
C ILE A 106 5.12 -2.73 7.81
N LEU A 107 5.87 -3.45 6.97
CA LEU A 107 5.72 -4.88 6.69
C LEU A 107 6.31 -5.66 7.88
N VAL A 108 5.45 -6.20 8.74
CA VAL A 108 5.88 -6.90 9.95
C VAL A 108 6.02 -8.39 9.68
N ASP A 109 7.25 -8.90 9.79
CA ASP A 109 7.60 -10.31 9.69
C ASP A 109 8.04 -10.84 11.06
N GLU A 110 7.09 -11.01 11.96
CA GLU A 110 7.34 -11.67 13.24
C GLU A 110 7.40 -13.21 13.06
N LYS A 111 8.04 -13.89 14.02
CA LYS A 111 8.13 -15.35 14.02
C LYS A 111 6.85 -16.01 14.52
N HIS A 112 6.10 -15.29 15.34
CA HIS A 112 4.86 -15.77 15.97
C HIS A 112 3.69 -15.26 15.14
N GLU A 113 2.84 -16.21 14.69
CA GLU A 113 1.73 -15.94 13.80
C GLU A 113 0.46 -15.59 14.59
N LEU A 114 -0.28 -14.62 14.09
CA LEU A 114 -1.52 -14.15 14.71
C LEU A 114 -2.67 -15.16 14.62
N ASP A 115 -2.57 -16.12 13.70
CA ASP A 115 -3.52 -17.22 13.47
C ASP A 115 -3.02 -18.58 14.00
N HIS A 116 -2.03 -18.57 14.92
CA HIS A 116 -1.46 -19.80 15.48
C HIS A 116 -2.50 -20.64 16.24
N GLU A 117 -2.42 -21.97 16.15
CA GLU A 117 -3.36 -22.92 16.80
C GLU A 117 -3.37 -22.76 18.32
N LYS A 118 -2.18 -22.65 18.93
CA LYS A 118 -2.06 -22.47 20.37
C LYS A 118 -2.35 -21.04 20.76
N LYS A 119 -3.31 -20.85 21.67
CA LYS A 119 -3.67 -19.51 22.17
C LYS A 119 -2.47 -18.75 22.76
N SER A 120 -1.59 -19.44 23.52
CA SER A 120 -0.40 -18.83 24.11
C SER A 120 0.55 -18.23 23.07
N GLU A 121 0.70 -18.87 21.90
CA GLU A 121 1.50 -18.36 20.81
C GLU A 121 0.83 -17.15 20.14
N ARG A 122 -0.52 -17.16 19.99
CA ARG A 122 -1.27 -15.98 19.51
C ARG A 122 -1.16 -14.82 20.50
N ASP A 123 -1.21 -15.09 21.83
CA ASP A 123 -1.05 -14.06 22.85
C ASP A 123 0.31 -13.38 22.72
N LEU A 124 1.38 -14.18 22.54
CA LEU A 124 2.73 -13.66 22.31
C LEU A 124 2.82 -12.88 20.98
N ALA A 125 2.23 -13.41 19.91
CA ALA A 125 2.19 -12.71 18.62
C ALA A 125 1.53 -11.34 18.75
N VAL A 126 0.37 -11.25 19.40
CA VAL A 126 -0.32 -9.98 19.64
C VAL A 126 0.56 -9.01 20.43
N ASP A 127 1.21 -9.46 21.50
CA ASP A 127 2.05 -8.57 22.33
C ASP A 127 3.30 -8.06 21.57
N LEU A 128 3.88 -8.89 20.72
CA LEU A 128 4.99 -8.46 19.85
C LEU A 128 4.55 -7.41 18.82
N HIS A 129 3.40 -7.62 18.19
CA HIS A 129 2.90 -6.72 17.15
C HIS A 129 2.42 -5.36 17.70
N LYS A 130 1.99 -5.25 18.96
CA LYS A 130 1.63 -3.96 19.58
C LYS A 130 2.77 -2.94 19.49
N ALA A 131 4.01 -3.38 19.72
CA ALA A 131 5.16 -2.49 19.60
C ALA A 131 5.42 -1.98 18.17
N TRP A 132 5.00 -2.74 17.17
CA TRP A 132 5.04 -2.30 15.78
C TRP A 132 3.96 -1.27 15.47
N ILE A 133 2.77 -1.38 16.07
CA ILE A 133 1.73 -0.34 15.99
C ILE A 133 2.25 0.96 16.59
N ASP A 134 2.90 0.91 17.76
CA ASP A 134 3.48 2.10 18.38
C ASP A 134 4.59 2.71 17.52
N CYS A 135 5.47 1.89 16.96
CA CYS A 135 6.53 2.34 16.05
C CYS A 135 5.93 3.01 14.79
N ALA A 136 4.93 2.37 14.17
CA ALA A 136 4.25 2.90 12.98
C ALA A 136 3.59 4.25 13.28
N ALA A 137 2.89 4.38 14.41
CA ALA A 137 2.29 5.64 14.84
C ALA A 137 3.32 6.75 15.03
N HIS A 138 4.48 6.44 15.66
CA HIS A 138 5.56 7.40 15.84
C HIS A 138 6.20 7.84 14.51
N LEU A 139 6.36 6.92 13.57
CA LEU A 139 6.87 7.23 12.22
C LEU A 139 5.85 8.03 11.40
N GLY A 140 4.57 7.96 11.72
CA GLY A 140 3.48 8.56 10.95
C GLY A 140 2.99 7.66 9.82
N CYS A 141 3.20 6.33 9.95
CA CYS A 141 2.61 5.34 9.08
C CYS A 141 1.09 5.22 9.34
N SER A 142 0.34 4.90 8.30
CA SER A 142 -1.12 4.68 8.37
C SER A 142 -1.50 3.23 8.64
N ALA A 143 -0.55 2.28 8.54
CA ALA A 143 -0.82 0.86 8.76
C ALA A 143 0.43 0.09 9.20
N ILE A 144 0.21 -1.10 9.75
CA ILE A 144 1.15 -2.21 9.73
C ILE A 144 0.57 -3.35 8.91
N ARG A 145 1.39 -4.02 8.13
CA ARG A 145 1.01 -5.28 7.47
C ARG A 145 1.40 -6.44 8.36
N VAL A 146 0.47 -7.34 8.57
CA VAL A 146 0.65 -8.56 9.34
C VAL A 146 0.40 -9.80 8.48
N ASN A 147 0.90 -10.94 8.93
CA ASN A 147 0.72 -12.24 8.27
C ASN A 147 -0.27 -13.11 9.06
N CYS A 148 -0.99 -14.00 8.32
CA CYS A 148 -1.77 -15.12 8.82
C CYS A 148 -1.40 -16.32 7.96
N ARG A 149 -0.33 -17.06 8.32
CA ARG A 149 0.30 -18.10 7.48
C ARG A 149 0.24 -19.50 8.06
N MET A 150 -0.45 -19.70 9.19
CA MET A 150 -0.55 -21.05 9.76
C MET A 150 -1.36 -22.02 8.89
N GLY A 151 -2.47 -21.56 8.33
CA GLY A 151 -3.34 -22.40 7.52
C GLY A 151 -4.09 -23.45 8.36
N GLY A 152 -4.27 -24.67 7.81
CA GLY A 152 -5.11 -25.71 8.40
C GLY A 152 -6.55 -25.63 7.91
N ASP A 153 -7.50 -26.14 8.68
CA ASP A 153 -8.92 -26.01 8.36
C ASP A 153 -9.30 -24.54 8.22
N PRO A 154 -9.92 -24.13 7.09
CA PRO A 154 -10.17 -22.72 6.82
C PRO A 154 -11.08 -22.02 7.84
N LYS A 155 -12.06 -22.76 8.41
CA LYS A 155 -12.98 -22.21 9.40
C LYS A 155 -12.29 -22.00 10.73
N GLU A 156 -11.58 -23.00 11.22
CA GLU A 156 -10.82 -22.88 12.48
C GLU A 156 -9.72 -21.82 12.37
N ASN A 157 -9.04 -21.76 11.22
CA ASN A 157 -8.02 -20.74 10.98
C ASN A 157 -8.61 -19.32 10.93
N LEU A 158 -9.82 -19.15 10.37
CA LEU A 158 -10.54 -17.89 10.39
C LEU A 158 -10.82 -17.43 11.81
N GLU A 159 -11.36 -18.31 12.67
CA GLU A 159 -11.63 -18.00 14.09
C GLU A 159 -10.35 -17.54 14.81
N ARG A 160 -9.21 -18.21 14.54
CA ARG A 160 -7.90 -17.84 15.11
C ARG A 160 -7.39 -16.50 14.59
N ALA A 161 -7.51 -16.24 13.30
CA ALA A 161 -7.11 -14.96 12.70
C ALA A 161 -7.96 -13.81 13.25
N VAL A 162 -9.27 -14.00 13.39
CA VAL A 162 -10.18 -13.02 14.00
C VAL A 162 -9.78 -12.73 15.46
N ASP A 163 -9.44 -13.76 16.26
CA ASP A 163 -8.93 -13.55 17.62
C ASP A 163 -7.65 -12.72 17.64
N GLY A 164 -6.62 -13.13 16.87
CA GLY A 164 -5.31 -12.46 16.92
C GLY A 164 -5.34 -11.05 16.31
N VAL A 165 -5.89 -10.92 15.09
CA VAL A 165 -5.94 -9.63 14.40
C VAL A 165 -6.93 -8.67 15.07
N GLY A 166 -8.08 -9.16 15.55
CA GLY A 166 -9.08 -8.34 16.25
C GLY A 166 -8.52 -7.68 17.50
N ARG A 167 -7.73 -8.41 18.28
CA ARG A 167 -7.05 -7.86 19.47
C ARG A 167 -6.02 -6.79 19.11
N LEU A 168 -5.37 -6.88 17.95
CA LEU A 168 -4.50 -5.82 17.45
C LEU A 168 -5.29 -4.60 16.97
N CYS A 169 -6.41 -4.81 16.28
CA CYS A 169 -7.29 -3.72 15.87
C CYS A 169 -7.83 -2.95 17.08
N GLU A 170 -8.24 -3.67 18.14
CA GLU A 170 -8.64 -3.05 19.41
C GLU A 170 -7.51 -2.24 20.07
N TYR A 171 -6.27 -2.71 20.01
CA TYR A 171 -5.12 -1.95 20.49
C TYR A 171 -4.87 -0.71 19.63
N ALA A 172 -4.98 -0.86 18.30
CA ALA A 172 -4.71 0.21 17.34
C ALA A 172 -5.76 1.33 17.35
N LYS A 173 -6.97 1.12 17.89
CA LYS A 173 -8.10 2.06 17.81
C LYS A 173 -7.83 3.48 18.35
N HIS A 174 -6.81 3.63 19.18
CA HIS A 174 -6.39 4.93 19.73
C HIS A 174 -5.25 5.57 18.92
N THR A 175 -4.89 5.01 17.78
CA THR A 175 -3.84 5.46 16.89
C THR A 175 -4.41 5.64 15.47
N PRO A 176 -3.72 6.31 14.55
CA PRO A 176 -4.13 6.35 13.14
C PRO A 176 -3.78 5.06 12.37
N VAL A 177 -3.19 4.05 13.03
CA VAL A 177 -2.61 2.87 12.37
C VAL A 177 -3.66 1.79 12.17
N LYS A 178 -3.81 1.32 10.93
CA LYS A 178 -4.59 0.12 10.60
C LYS A 178 -3.74 -1.15 10.69
N VAL A 179 -4.38 -2.27 10.93
CA VAL A 179 -3.80 -3.61 10.87
C VAL A 179 -4.30 -4.28 9.59
N VAL A 180 -3.42 -4.47 8.62
CA VAL A 180 -3.80 -5.02 7.32
C VAL A 180 -3.19 -6.41 7.10
N ILE A 181 -4.00 -7.34 6.62
CA ILE A 181 -3.55 -8.71 6.27
C ILE A 181 -3.14 -8.71 4.80
N GLU A 182 -1.96 -9.22 4.50
CA GLU A 182 -1.54 -9.50 3.14
C GLU A 182 -1.85 -10.94 2.76
N PRO A 183 -2.29 -11.24 1.52
CA PRO A 183 -2.27 -12.59 0.98
C PRO A 183 -0.82 -13.07 0.87
N HIS A 184 -0.41 -13.96 1.80
CA HIS A 184 1.01 -14.37 1.91
C HIS A 184 1.16 -15.86 2.25
N GLY A 185 0.45 -16.71 1.53
CA GLY A 185 0.47 -18.16 1.69
C GLY A 185 -0.72 -18.73 2.47
N ARG A 186 -0.97 -20.01 2.29
CA ARG A 186 -2.03 -20.78 2.97
C ARG A 186 -3.42 -20.15 2.75
N ASN A 187 -4.24 -20.08 3.83
CA ASN A 187 -5.60 -19.57 3.75
C ASN A 187 -5.68 -18.09 3.36
N SER A 188 -4.65 -17.30 3.71
CA SER A 188 -4.62 -15.87 3.34
C SER A 188 -4.52 -15.63 1.82
N GLN A 189 -4.15 -16.63 1.01
CA GLN A 189 -4.19 -16.53 -0.45
C GLN A 189 -5.62 -16.61 -1.02
N ASN A 190 -6.58 -17.13 -0.24
CA ASN A 190 -7.97 -17.21 -0.65
C ASN A 190 -8.67 -15.86 -0.39
N PRO A 191 -9.09 -15.12 -1.45
CA PRO A 191 -9.76 -13.83 -1.26
C PRO A 191 -11.07 -13.96 -0.48
N ASP A 192 -11.83 -15.03 -0.65
CA ASP A 192 -13.10 -15.21 0.07
C ASP A 192 -12.85 -15.47 1.57
N TRP A 193 -11.74 -16.11 1.94
CA TRP A 193 -11.32 -16.25 3.33
C TRP A 193 -10.93 -14.89 3.94
N LEU A 194 -10.16 -14.06 3.21
CA LEU A 194 -9.81 -12.70 3.66
C LEU A 194 -11.06 -11.84 3.88
N LEU A 195 -12.03 -11.91 2.96
CA LEU A 195 -13.30 -11.20 3.10
C LEU A 195 -14.12 -11.70 4.30
N ALA A 196 -14.10 -13.02 4.56
CA ALA A 196 -14.74 -13.59 5.74
C ALA A 196 -14.08 -13.08 7.03
N VAL A 197 -12.73 -12.98 7.09
CA VAL A 197 -12.03 -12.37 8.22
C VAL A 197 -12.45 -10.91 8.40
N MET A 198 -12.51 -10.10 7.33
CA MET A 198 -12.93 -8.69 7.43
C MET A 198 -14.37 -8.57 7.94
N LYS A 199 -15.26 -9.44 7.46
CA LYS A 199 -16.68 -9.48 7.89
C LYS A 199 -16.81 -9.82 9.37
N GLU A 200 -16.09 -10.84 9.84
CA GLU A 200 -16.18 -11.24 11.26
C GLU A 200 -15.49 -10.23 12.20
N LEU A 201 -14.43 -9.56 11.74
CA LEU A 201 -13.77 -8.49 12.50
C LEU A 201 -14.67 -7.26 12.65
N ASP A 202 -15.36 -6.86 11.59
CA ASP A 202 -16.22 -5.64 11.51
C ASP A 202 -15.59 -4.45 12.24
N HIS A 203 -14.30 -4.16 11.93
CA HIS A 203 -13.52 -3.19 12.68
C HIS A 203 -12.85 -2.17 11.75
N SER A 204 -13.01 -0.87 12.06
CA SER A 204 -12.51 0.24 11.22
C SER A 204 -10.98 0.27 11.05
N HIS A 205 -10.23 -0.37 11.97
CA HIS A 205 -8.77 -0.50 11.89
C HIS A 205 -8.32 -1.80 11.21
N ALA A 206 -9.24 -2.69 10.82
CA ALA A 206 -8.91 -3.85 10.00
C ALA A 206 -8.82 -3.47 8.53
N GLY A 207 -8.00 -4.20 7.77
CA GLY A 207 -7.89 -4.04 6.33
C GLY A 207 -7.13 -5.16 5.65
N ILE A 208 -6.96 -5.03 4.36
CA ILE A 208 -6.21 -5.96 3.51
C ILE A 208 -5.17 -5.15 2.74
N LEU A 209 -3.99 -5.72 2.53
CA LEU A 209 -2.99 -5.24 1.58
C LEU A 209 -3.00 -6.17 0.36
N PRO A 210 -3.83 -5.90 -0.67
CA PRO A 210 -3.85 -6.73 -1.87
C PRO A 210 -2.48 -6.70 -2.56
N ASP A 211 -1.98 -7.87 -2.95
CA ASP A 211 -0.75 -8.04 -3.70
C ASP A 211 -1.08 -8.55 -5.11
N PHE A 212 -0.47 -7.99 -6.13
CA PHE A 212 -0.78 -8.34 -7.52
C PHE A 212 -0.40 -9.76 -7.91
N ASN A 213 0.39 -10.47 -7.08
CA ASN A 213 0.86 -11.81 -7.39
C ASN A 213 0.63 -12.88 -6.30
N ASN A 214 0.38 -12.48 -5.04
CA ASN A 214 0.41 -13.40 -3.89
C ASN A 214 -0.86 -14.26 -3.68
N PHE A 215 -1.84 -14.22 -4.56
CA PHE A 215 -3.08 -15.01 -4.43
C PHE A 215 -2.94 -16.50 -4.83
N GLY A 216 -1.70 -16.98 -5.06
CA GLY A 216 -1.43 -18.38 -5.35
C GLY A 216 -2.12 -18.86 -6.63
N SER A 217 -2.97 -19.89 -6.50
CA SER A 217 -3.72 -20.47 -7.63
C SER A 217 -5.07 -19.79 -7.91
N TYR A 218 -5.48 -18.82 -7.09
CA TYR A 218 -6.72 -18.07 -7.31
C TYR A 218 -6.55 -17.04 -8.44
N ASP A 219 -7.68 -16.67 -9.06
CA ASP A 219 -7.67 -15.54 -10.02
C ASP A 219 -7.28 -14.25 -9.31
N ARG A 220 -6.02 -13.83 -9.53
CA ARG A 220 -5.45 -12.65 -8.88
C ARG A 220 -6.19 -11.36 -9.21
N TYR A 221 -6.76 -11.25 -10.42
CA TYR A 221 -7.49 -10.06 -10.86
C TYR A 221 -8.80 -9.90 -10.10
N GLY A 222 -9.62 -10.95 -10.09
CA GLY A 222 -10.85 -10.96 -9.29
C GLY A 222 -10.59 -10.90 -7.79
N ALA A 223 -9.47 -11.46 -7.32
CA ALA A 223 -9.06 -11.38 -5.92
C ALA A 223 -8.69 -9.95 -5.51
N VAL A 224 -7.90 -9.23 -6.32
CA VAL A 224 -7.59 -7.81 -6.09
C VAL A 224 -8.87 -6.99 -6.12
N GLU A 225 -9.73 -7.14 -7.15
CA GLU A 225 -11.00 -6.43 -7.25
C GLU A 225 -11.86 -6.57 -5.99
N LYS A 226 -12.03 -7.80 -5.49
CA LYS A 226 -12.80 -8.09 -4.27
C LYS A 226 -12.20 -7.47 -3.00
N THR A 227 -10.87 -7.37 -2.91
CA THR A 227 -10.17 -6.95 -1.67
C THR A 227 -9.83 -5.46 -1.63
N LEU A 228 -9.85 -4.75 -2.77
CA LEU A 228 -9.62 -3.31 -2.87
C LEU A 228 -10.48 -2.45 -1.92
N PRO A 229 -11.77 -2.75 -1.66
CA PRO A 229 -12.57 -1.95 -0.71
C PRO A 229 -12.02 -1.90 0.72
N PHE A 230 -11.13 -2.83 1.08
CA PHE A 230 -10.49 -2.91 2.40
C PHE A 230 -9.03 -2.41 2.39
N ALA A 231 -8.55 -1.90 1.25
CA ALA A 231 -7.14 -1.62 1.04
C ALA A 231 -6.78 -0.15 1.34
N PRO A 232 -5.88 0.15 2.30
CA PRO A 232 -5.26 1.48 2.40
C PRO A 232 -4.11 1.68 1.41
N ALA A 233 -3.51 0.61 0.92
CA ALA A 233 -2.48 0.55 -0.10
C ALA A 233 -2.58 -0.77 -0.87
N VAL A 234 -1.91 -0.88 -2.01
CA VAL A 234 -1.77 -2.12 -2.78
C VAL A 234 -0.30 -2.42 -3.07
N CYS A 235 0.07 -3.70 -3.05
CA CYS A 235 1.41 -4.16 -3.41
C CYS A 235 1.48 -4.49 -4.91
N ALA A 236 2.20 -3.67 -5.65
CA ALA A 236 2.48 -3.91 -7.07
C ALA A 236 3.74 -4.79 -7.20
N LYS A 237 3.59 -6.08 -6.89
CA LYS A 237 4.66 -7.07 -6.98
C LYS A 237 5.02 -7.34 -8.43
N ALA A 238 6.33 -7.24 -8.74
CA ALA A 238 6.90 -7.55 -10.04
C ALA A 238 8.10 -8.50 -9.90
N LEU A 239 8.21 -9.44 -10.85
CA LEU A 239 9.23 -10.49 -10.83
C LEU A 239 10.12 -10.46 -12.06
N GLN A 240 9.53 -10.32 -13.25
CA GLN A 240 10.26 -10.42 -14.50
C GLN A 240 9.63 -9.53 -15.59
N PHE A 241 10.47 -8.96 -16.45
CA PHE A 241 10.04 -8.12 -17.55
C PHE A 241 10.45 -8.69 -18.90
N ASP A 242 9.61 -8.47 -19.91
CA ASP A 242 9.95 -8.68 -21.32
C ASP A 242 10.80 -7.51 -21.87
N GLU A 243 11.14 -7.57 -23.18
CA GLU A 243 11.95 -6.55 -23.86
C GLU A 243 11.23 -5.19 -23.94
N GLU A 244 9.91 -5.19 -23.92
CA GLU A 244 9.06 -3.99 -23.93
C GLU A 244 8.84 -3.40 -22.53
N GLY A 245 9.38 -4.05 -21.48
CA GLY A 245 9.24 -3.66 -20.09
C GLY A 245 7.84 -3.92 -19.53
N ASN A 246 7.15 -4.97 -19.99
CA ASN A 246 5.93 -5.47 -19.38
C ASN A 246 6.27 -6.58 -18.40
N GLU A 247 5.57 -6.64 -17.27
CA GLU A 247 5.69 -7.73 -16.31
C GLU A 247 5.08 -9.02 -16.91
N THR A 248 5.81 -10.15 -16.80
CA THR A 248 5.46 -11.37 -17.52
C THR A 248 4.57 -12.34 -16.74
N HIS A 249 4.44 -12.18 -15.42
CA HIS A 249 3.60 -13.04 -14.56
C HIS A 249 2.21 -12.43 -14.31
N THR A 250 2.13 -11.09 -14.35
CA THR A 250 0.89 -10.34 -14.11
C THR A 250 0.67 -9.33 -15.23
N ASP A 251 -0.48 -9.38 -15.90
CA ASP A 251 -0.89 -8.31 -16.83
C ASP A 251 -1.21 -7.04 -16.04
N TYR A 252 -0.24 -6.16 -15.95
CA TYR A 252 -0.35 -4.89 -15.24
C TYR A 252 -1.39 -3.95 -15.85
N TYR A 253 -1.63 -4.02 -17.16
CA TYR A 253 -2.65 -3.18 -17.79
C TYR A 253 -4.05 -3.59 -17.36
N LYS A 254 -4.31 -4.91 -17.28
CA LYS A 254 -5.56 -5.46 -16.76
C LYS A 254 -5.69 -5.14 -15.27
N MET A 255 -4.63 -5.35 -14.48
CA MET A 255 -4.63 -5.12 -13.04
C MET A 255 -4.87 -3.64 -12.69
N LEU A 256 -4.15 -2.74 -13.34
CA LEU A 256 -4.26 -1.30 -13.09
C LEU A 256 -5.58 -0.72 -13.62
N LYS A 257 -6.20 -1.34 -14.62
CA LYS A 257 -7.57 -1.01 -15.01
C LYS A 257 -8.55 -1.30 -13.88
N ILE A 258 -8.46 -2.47 -13.23
CA ILE A 258 -9.29 -2.83 -12.07
C ILE A 258 -9.09 -1.83 -10.93
N VAL A 259 -7.83 -1.50 -10.60
CA VAL A 259 -7.50 -0.49 -9.58
C VAL A 259 -8.07 0.88 -9.94
N TYR A 260 -7.97 1.28 -11.19
CA TYR A 260 -8.45 2.58 -11.67
C TYR A 260 -9.98 2.68 -11.66
N GLU A 261 -10.70 1.63 -12.05
CA GLU A 261 -12.16 1.59 -12.10
C GLU A 261 -12.82 1.41 -10.72
N SER A 262 -12.05 1.02 -9.69
CA SER A 262 -12.54 0.91 -8.31
C SER A 262 -12.61 2.28 -7.60
N ASP A 263 -13.12 2.31 -6.36
CA ASP A 263 -13.08 3.50 -5.49
C ASP A 263 -11.76 3.65 -4.72
N PHE A 264 -10.77 2.79 -4.99
CA PHE A 264 -9.48 2.84 -4.31
C PHE A 264 -8.77 4.18 -4.56
N ALA A 265 -8.30 4.78 -3.49
CA ALA A 265 -7.45 5.96 -3.49
C ALA A 265 -6.35 5.75 -2.44
N GLY A 266 -5.10 5.74 -2.87
CA GLY A 266 -3.99 5.44 -1.96
C GLY A 266 -2.69 5.17 -2.69
N VAL A 267 -1.80 4.46 -1.99
CA VAL A 267 -0.44 4.17 -2.48
C VAL A 267 -0.43 2.85 -3.24
N ILE A 268 0.12 2.88 -4.45
CA ILE A 268 0.48 1.70 -5.23
C ILE A 268 1.97 1.48 -4.99
N SER A 269 2.30 0.53 -4.11
CA SER A 269 3.68 0.30 -3.66
C SER A 269 4.38 -0.76 -4.49
N ILE A 270 5.53 -0.40 -5.03
CA ILE A 270 6.39 -1.30 -5.78
C ILE A 270 7.02 -2.32 -4.82
N GLU A 271 6.94 -3.60 -5.18
CA GLU A 271 7.74 -4.67 -4.59
C GLU A 271 8.37 -5.50 -5.70
N PHE A 272 9.64 -5.22 -6.01
CA PHE A 272 10.38 -5.98 -7.01
C PHE A 272 11.18 -7.11 -6.35
N GLU A 273 10.83 -8.36 -6.68
CA GLU A 273 11.50 -9.56 -6.16
C GLU A 273 12.23 -10.36 -7.25
N GLY A 274 12.42 -9.80 -8.44
CA GLY A 274 13.05 -10.47 -9.57
C GLY A 274 14.50 -10.90 -9.30
N HIS A 275 14.88 -12.00 -9.95
CA HIS A 275 16.24 -12.53 -9.93
C HIS A 275 17.01 -12.14 -11.20
N GLY A 276 18.32 -11.89 -11.06
CA GLY A 276 19.18 -11.56 -12.20
C GLY A 276 19.07 -10.11 -12.71
N VAL A 277 18.18 -9.31 -12.17
CA VAL A 277 18.01 -7.89 -12.47
C VAL A 277 18.40 -7.07 -11.24
N ASP A 278 19.05 -5.94 -11.45
CA ASP A 278 19.35 -4.99 -10.39
C ASP A 278 18.04 -4.45 -9.78
N PRO A 279 17.87 -4.41 -8.44
CA PRO A 279 16.62 -3.99 -7.83
C PRO A 279 16.25 -2.53 -8.12
N ILE A 280 17.22 -1.66 -8.39
CA ILE A 280 16.95 -0.26 -8.79
C ILE A 280 16.34 -0.26 -10.19
N LEU A 281 16.93 -1.01 -11.13
CA LEU A 281 16.39 -1.14 -12.48
C LEU A 281 15.00 -1.77 -12.48
N GLY A 282 14.81 -2.88 -11.75
CA GLY A 282 13.51 -3.52 -11.61
C GLY A 282 12.44 -2.58 -11.04
N SER A 283 12.81 -1.77 -10.05
CA SER A 283 11.92 -0.76 -9.47
C SER A 283 11.56 0.35 -10.47
N ARG A 284 12.51 0.81 -11.28
CA ARG A 284 12.25 1.80 -12.34
C ARG A 284 11.29 1.26 -13.39
N LEU A 285 11.52 0.04 -13.86
CA LEU A 285 10.63 -0.64 -14.81
C LEU A 285 9.22 -0.80 -14.25
N THR A 286 9.09 -1.21 -12.98
CA THR A 286 7.79 -1.33 -12.31
C THR A 286 7.09 0.03 -12.21
N LYS A 287 7.80 1.09 -11.80
CA LYS A 287 7.28 2.46 -11.73
C LYS A 287 6.74 2.93 -13.09
N GLU A 288 7.53 2.76 -14.14
CA GLU A 288 7.13 3.14 -15.50
C GLU A 288 5.92 2.34 -15.99
N LEU A 289 5.87 1.04 -15.69
CA LEU A 289 4.75 0.19 -16.05
C LEU A 289 3.46 0.58 -15.31
N ILE A 290 3.53 0.93 -14.02
CA ILE A 290 2.39 1.46 -13.27
C ILE A 290 1.88 2.75 -13.93
N LEU A 291 2.76 3.69 -14.25
CA LEU A 291 2.36 4.96 -14.87
C LEU A 291 1.74 4.75 -16.25
N ARG A 292 2.31 3.86 -17.09
CA ARG A 292 1.75 3.49 -18.40
C ARG A 292 0.38 2.84 -18.26
N GLY A 293 0.21 1.92 -17.29
CA GLY A 293 -1.03 1.21 -17.04
C GLY A 293 -2.16 2.14 -16.57
N LEU A 294 -1.89 3.02 -15.60
CA LEU A 294 -2.85 4.04 -15.14
C LEU A 294 -3.24 5.01 -16.26
N LYS A 295 -2.28 5.46 -17.07
CA LYS A 295 -2.56 6.31 -18.23
C LYS A 295 -3.46 5.61 -19.25
N LYS A 296 -3.23 4.33 -19.53
CA LYS A 296 -4.07 3.54 -20.44
C LYS A 296 -5.48 3.34 -19.86
N ALA A 297 -5.58 2.99 -18.57
CA ALA A 297 -6.88 2.82 -17.89
C ALA A 297 -7.73 4.10 -17.90
N ARG A 298 -7.10 5.27 -17.73
CA ARG A 298 -7.77 6.57 -17.81
C ARG A 298 -8.38 6.84 -19.21
N ASN A 299 -7.74 6.35 -20.26
CA ASN A 299 -8.12 6.63 -21.66
C ASN A 299 -9.04 5.55 -22.25
N SER A 300 -9.36 4.49 -21.52
CA SER A 300 -10.25 3.40 -21.95
C SER A 300 -11.67 3.58 -21.43
#